data_789cd92c32e7c3a1a5f167d7fe44afd2
#
_entry.id   789cd92c32e7c3a1a5f167d7fe44afd2
#
_cell.length_a   1.000
_cell.length_b   1.000
_cell.length_c   1.000
_cell.angle_alpha   90.00
_cell.angle_beta   90.00
_cell.angle_gamma   90.00
#
_symmetry.space_group_name_H-M   'P 1'
#
loop_
_entity.id
_entity.type
_entity.pdbx_description
1 polymer ?
#
loop_
_entity_poly.entity_id
_entity_poly.type
_entity_poly.pdbx_seq_one_letter_code
_entity_poly.pdbx_strand_id
1 'polypeptide(L)'
;MFTTVLVANRGEIAIRVMRTLREMGIRSVAVYSDADRDALFVQFADEAHALGAGPSTDTYLNIPKILEVAAASGAEAIHPGYGFLAENATFARACEAAGVTFIGPPADAIDSMGSKTAARALMDAAGVPIVPGVTEGVADTAEARGIAEDIGYPVAVKAAAGGGGKGFRVALTPDDLEDAFEGARREGEKFFADSTVYLERYLPEPRHVEIQILADGHGTTLWLGERDCSVQRRHQKLVEETPSPIVSDALRQRMGEASVLAAQAVGYRSAGTLEYLVSGEEFFFLEMNTRIQVEHTVTEMVTGMDLVREQIRIAAGEAIGMTQDEVAPRGHAFECRINAEDAERRFLPTPGPITAYREPSGPGVRTDSGVQAGSVISDMYDPMVAKLITWDVDRESARKRMLRALEEYVVEGPTTLIPFHIWLLNQQEFIDGGACHAAMKVMSESNTPLPARDGGPPPAPQAPEAEPVAERTMVAEVSGRRFDVRLFIPEKDLGPSGAGPAPKRTREKKTAGGHGGAGATGEVHSPMQGTVLSVAVAVGQEVAVGEVLCIVEAMKMENEVTAHTAGSVTAVHVEAGQGVSADELIAVIGAAGADGG
;
A
#
# COMPACT_ATOMS: atom_id res chain seq x y z
N MET A 1 -25.17 -4.15 -18.66
CA MET A 1 -24.86 -3.78 -17.26
C MET A 1 -24.99 -5.02 -16.40
N PHE A 2 -24.08 -5.24 -15.43
CA PHE A 2 -24.08 -6.39 -14.54
C PHE A 2 -25.21 -6.30 -13.50
N THR A 3 -25.64 -7.45 -12.98
CA THR A 3 -26.62 -7.56 -11.87
C THR A 3 -25.92 -7.93 -10.56
N THR A 4 -24.78 -8.63 -10.63
CA THR A 4 -24.01 -9.10 -9.48
C THR A 4 -22.52 -8.99 -9.77
N VAL A 5 -21.78 -8.35 -8.85
CA VAL A 5 -20.33 -8.17 -8.94
C VAL A 5 -19.66 -8.68 -7.66
N LEU A 6 -18.64 -9.53 -7.82
CA LEU A 6 -17.76 -9.94 -6.73
C LEU A 6 -16.65 -8.92 -6.54
N VAL A 7 -16.41 -8.49 -5.31
CA VAL A 7 -15.29 -7.59 -4.93
C VAL A 7 -14.17 -8.45 -4.36
N ALA A 8 -13.12 -8.67 -5.18
CA ALA A 8 -11.96 -9.50 -4.81
C ALA A 8 -10.91 -8.68 -4.05
N ASN A 9 -11.34 -8.01 -3.00
CA ASN A 9 -10.48 -7.18 -2.16
C ASN A 9 -11.08 -7.03 -0.75
N ARG A 10 -10.40 -6.26 0.13
CA ARG A 10 -10.75 -6.05 1.53
C ARG A 10 -10.64 -4.56 1.93
N GLY A 11 -11.01 -4.27 3.17
CA GLY A 11 -10.78 -2.96 3.77
C GLY A 11 -11.56 -1.84 3.10
N GLU A 12 -10.97 -0.65 3.06
CA GLU A 12 -11.63 0.56 2.57
C GLU A 12 -12.00 0.48 1.08
N ILE A 13 -11.13 -0.12 0.24
CA ILE A 13 -11.38 -0.21 -1.20
C ILE A 13 -12.56 -1.14 -1.52
N ALA A 14 -12.77 -2.20 -0.74
CA ALA A 14 -13.93 -3.05 -0.91
C ALA A 14 -15.21 -2.26 -0.64
N ILE A 15 -15.26 -1.48 0.45
CA ILE A 15 -16.40 -0.60 0.77
C ILE A 15 -16.58 0.46 -0.32
N ARG A 16 -15.48 1.07 -0.79
CA ARG A 16 -15.50 2.07 -1.87
C ARG A 16 -16.18 1.54 -3.13
N VAL A 17 -15.79 0.34 -3.55
CA VAL A 17 -16.40 -0.34 -4.72
C VAL A 17 -17.86 -0.66 -4.45
N MET A 18 -18.19 -1.23 -3.30
CA MET A 18 -19.57 -1.63 -2.95
C MET A 18 -20.51 -0.43 -2.85
N ARG A 19 -20.03 0.76 -2.45
CA ARG A 19 -20.83 2.00 -2.47
C ARG A 19 -21.30 2.32 -3.87
N THR A 20 -20.39 2.28 -4.84
CA THR A 20 -20.73 2.52 -6.25
C THR A 20 -21.65 1.42 -6.81
N LEU A 21 -21.39 0.13 -6.50
CA LEU A 21 -22.27 -0.97 -6.91
C LEU A 21 -23.70 -0.74 -6.39
N ARG A 22 -23.85 -0.37 -5.12
CA ARG A 22 -25.16 -0.09 -4.51
C ARG A 22 -25.88 1.08 -5.18
N GLU A 23 -25.18 2.17 -5.51
CA GLU A 23 -25.73 3.30 -6.26
C GLU A 23 -26.14 2.94 -7.68
N MET A 24 -25.46 1.97 -8.30
CA MET A 24 -25.80 1.45 -9.62
C MET A 24 -26.90 0.37 -9.58
N GLY A 25 -27.38 -0.02 -8.39
CA GLY A 25 -28.36 -1.09 -8.22
C GLY A 25 -27.82 -2.50 -8.50
N ILE A 26 -26.50 -2.68 -8.35
CA ILE A 26 -25.77 -3.94 -8.58
C ILE A 26 -25.51 -4.63 -7.24
N ARG A 27 -25.85 -5.91 -7.14
CA ARG A 27 -25.60 -6.72 -5.93
C ARG A 27 -24.11 -6.95 -5.75
N SER A 28 -23.61 -6.70 -4.55
CA SER A 28 -22.22 -6.86 -4.17
C SER A 28 -21.98 -8.19 -3.44
N VAL A 29 -20.93 -8.92 -3.85
CA VAL A 29 -20.47 -10.15 -3.19
C VAL A 29 -19.07 -9.89 -2.65
N ALA A 30 -18.87 -10.05 -1.33
CA ALA A 30 -17.56 -9.97 -0.70
C ALA A 30 -16.93 -11.35 -0.55
N VAL A 31 -15.60 -11.37 -0.54
CA VAL A 31 -14.80 -12.52 -0.07
C VAL A 31 -13.98 -12.09 1.14
N TYR A 32 -13.79 -12.96 2.12
CA TYR A 32 -13.05 -12.61 3.33
C TYR A 32 -12.26 -13.79 3.90
N SER A 33 -11.07 -13.50 4.44
CA SER A 33 -10.31 -14.45 5.25
C SER A 33 -10.89 -14.55 6.66
N ASP A 34 -10.54 -15.59 7.40
CA ASP A 34 -11.00 -15.72 8.79
C ASP A 34 -10.56 -14.55 9.68
N ALA A 35 -9.44 -13.89 9.38
CA ALA A 35 -8.98 -12.68 10.05
C ALA A 35 -9.89 -11.46 9.82
N ASP A 36 -10.58 -11.42 8.69
CA ASP A 36 -11.48 -10.32 8.31
C ASP A 36 -12.97 -10.65 8.54
N ARG A 37 -13.31 -11.76 9.19
CA ARG A 37 -14.69 -12.22 9.39
C ARG A 37 -15.65 -11.15 9.91
N ASP A 38 -15.17 -10.35 10.85
CA ASP A 38 -15.96 -9.30 11.51
C ASP A 38 -15.68 -7.90 10.93
N ALA A 39 -14.92 -7.81 9.83
CA ALA A 39 -14.56 -6.55 9.21
C ALA A 39 -15.79 -5.83 8.62
N LEU A 40 -15.71 -4.50 8.60
CA LEU A 40 -16.83 -3.64 8.18
C LEU A 40 -17.30 -3.95 6.75
N PHE A 41 -16.37 -4.23 5.81
CA PHE A 41 -16.72 -4.52 4.42
C PHE A 41 -17.54 -5.81 4.26
N VAL A 42 -17.33 -6.80 5.14
CA VAL A 42 -18.09 -8.06 5.15
C VAL A 42 -19.54 -7.81 5.53
N GLN A 43 -19.76 -6.90 6.51
CA GLN A 43 -21.09 -6.49 6.94
C GLN A 43 -21.76 -5.57 5.91
N PHE A 44 -20.99 -4.85 5.12
CA PHE A 44 -21.48 -3.88 4.14
C PHE A 44 -21.99 -4.54 2.84
N ALA A 45 -21.43 -5.70 2.47
CA ALA A 45 -21.80 -6.44 1.27
C ALA A 45 -23.22 -7.02 1.36
N ASP A 46 -23.85 -7.22 0.20
CA ASP A 46 -25.15 -7.89 0.14
C ASP A 46 -25.02 -9.40 0.40
N GLU A 47 -23.85 -9.98 0.07
CA GLU A 47 -23.51 -11.37 0.30
C GLU A 47 -21.99 -11.47 0.57
N ALA A 48 -21.56 -12.40 1.45
CA ALA A 48 -20.15 -12.58 1.78
C ALA A 48 -19.76 -14.06 1.93
N HIS A 49 -18.59 -14.43 1.42
CA HIS A 49 -18.08 -15.81 1.41
C HIS A 49 -16.71 -15.90 2.06
N ALA A 50 -16.54 -16.89 2.94
CA ALA A 50 -15.27 -17.15 3.61
C ALA A 50 -14.28 -17.85 2.66
N LEU A 51 -13.04 -17.33 2.61
CA LEU A 51 -11.90 -17.96 1.93
C LEU A 51 -11.13 -18.91 2.86
N GLY A 52 -11.45 -18.90 4.17
CA GLY A 52 -10.80 -19.69 5.20
C GLY A 52 -9.65 -18.97 5.89
N ALA A 53 -8.90 -19.74 6.68
CA ALA A 53 -7.72 -19.28 7.40
C ALA A 53 -6.46 -19.29 6.52
N GLY A 54 -5.42 -18.59 6.96
CA GLY A 54 -4.09 -18.62 6.35
C GLY A 54 -3.65 -17.28 5.77
N PRO A 55 -2.42 -17.23 5.21
CA PRO A 55 -1.86 -16.03 4.59
C PRO A 55 -2.62 -15.63 3.32
N SER A 56 -2.28 -14.48 2.77
CA SER A 56 -2.90 -13.96 1.53
C SER A 56 -2.85 -14.94 0.37
N THR A 57 -1.78 -15.75 0.27
CA THR A 57 -1.60 -16.79 -0.77
C THR A 57 -2.68 -17.86 -0.73
N ASP A 58 -3.19 -18.18 0.44
CA ASP A 58 -4.22 -19.19 0.65
C ASP A 58 -5.64 -18.61 0.60
N THR A 59 -5.76 -17.28 0.62
CA THR A 59 -7.02 -16.53 0.69
C THR A 59 -7.18 -15.57 -0.49
N TYR A 60 -6.88 -14.28 -0.33
CA TYR A 60 -7.12 -13.24 -1.35
C TYR A 60 -6.29 -13.38 -2.63
N LEU A 61 -5.19 -14.14 -2.62
CA LEU A 61 -4.37 -14.46 -3.79
C LEU A 61 -4.71 -15.84 -4.39
N ASN A 62 -5.66 -16.58 -3.81
CA ASN A 62 -6.05 -17.90 -4.27
C ASN A 62 -7.10 -17.81 -5.38
N ILE A 63 -6.63 -17.76 -6.63
CA ILE A 63 -7.48 -17.63 -7.83
C ILE A 63 -8.60 -18.68 -7.88
N PRO A 64 -8.35 -20.00 -7.69
CA PRO A 64 -9.39 -21.02 -7.69
C PRO A 64 -10.52 -20.72 -6.70
N LYS A 65 -10.21 -20.38 -5.45
CA LYS A 65 -11.22 -20.08 -4.43
C LYS A 65 -12.09 -18.87 -4.80
N ILE A 66 -11.49 -17.82 -5.34
CA ILE A 66 -12.22 -16.61 -5.76
C ILE A 66 -13.19 -16.96 -6.90
N LEU A 67 -12.75 -17.75 -7.90
CA LEU A 67 -13.60 -18.16 -9.01
C LEU A 67 -14.71 -19.13 -8.56
N GLU A 68 -14.46 -20.01 -7.59
CA GLU A 68 -15.48 -20.87 -6.96
C GLU A 68 -16.58 -20.01 -6.32
N VAL A 69 -16.21 -18.95 -5.59
CA VAL A 69 -17.17 -18.02 -5.00
C VAL A 69 -17.94 -17.27 -6.09
N ALA A 70 -17.27 -16.80 -7.15
CA ALA A 70 -17.94 -16.12 -8.26
C ALA A 70 -19.00 -17.02 -8.91
N ALA A 71 -18.66 -18.30 -9.15
CA ALA A 71 -19.61 -19.26 -9.70
C ALA A 71 -20.78 -19.57 -8.74
N ALA A 72 -20.49 -19.72 -7.43
CA ALA A 72 -21.50 -20.05 -6.41
C ALA A 72 -22.50 -18.90 -6.18
N SER A 73 -22.01 -17.64 -6.23
CA SER A 73 -22.83 -16.43 -6.03
C SER A 73 -23.54 -15.97 -7.30
N GLY A 74 -23.17 -16.52 -8.46
CA GLY A 74 -23.65 -16.08 -9.77
C GLY A 74 -23.12 -14.69 -10.15
N ALA A 75 -21.91 -14.31 -9.69
CA ALA A 75 -21.28 -13.06 -10.08
C ALA A 75 -20.93 -13.07 -11.57
N GLU A 76 -21.35 -12.02 -12.28
CA GLU A 76 -21.11 -11.83 -13.71
C GLU A 76 -19.77 -11.12 -13.97
N ALA A 77 -19.27 -10.40 -12.97
CA ALA A 77 -18.00 -9.70 -13.04
C ALA A 77 -17.28 -9.70 -11.68
N ILE A 78 -15.96 -9.47 -11.72
CA ILE A 78 -15.10 -9.35 -10.54
C ILE A 78 -14.38 -8.00 -10.58
N HIS A 79 -14.53 -7.22 -9.51
CA HIS A 79 -13.75 -5.99 -9.30
C HIS A 79 -12.57 -6.29 -8.37
N PRO A 80 -11.32 -6.20 -8.82
CA PRO A 80 -10.15 -6.56 -8.02
C PRO A 80 -9.69 -5.44 -7.07
N GLY A 81 -10.21 -4.21 -7.20
CA GLY A 81 -9.70 -3.03 -6.48
C GLY A 81 -8.26 -2.71 -6.87
N TYR A 82 -7.39 -2.56 -5.88
CA TYR A 82 -5.94 -2.42 -6.03
C TYR A 82 -5.19 -3.40 -5.11
N GLY A 83 -3.91 -3.67 -5.40
CA GLY A 83 -3.15 -4.72 -4.71
C GLY A 83 -3.66 -6.12 -5.04
N PHE A 84 -3.29 -7.12 -4.25
CA PHE A 84 -3.65 -8.53 -4.45
C PHE A 84 -3.59 -8.98 -5.92
N LEU A 85 -4.73 -9.30 -6.53
CA LEU A 85 -4.84 -9.81 -7.89
C LEU A 85 -5.14 -8.73 -8.95
N ALA A 86 -5.15 -7.45 -8.57
CA ALA A 86 -5.55 -6.37 -9.48
C ALA A 86 -4.64 -6.21 -10.72
N GLU A 87 -3.35 -6.56 -10.59
CA GLU A 87 -2.35 -6.51 -11.67
C GLU A 87 -1.85 -7.92 -12.05
N ASN A 88 -2.71 -8.93 -11.86
CA ASN A 88 -2.36 -10.31 -12.16
C ASN A 88 -3.00 -10.78 -13.48
N ALA A 89 -2.19 -10.86 -14.55
CA ALA A 89 -2.66 -11.28 -15.86
C ALA A 89 -3.20 -12.72 -15.88
N THR A 90 -2.65 -13.61 -15.04
CA THR A 90 -3.15 -15.00 -14.90
C THR A 90 -4.57 -15.00 -14.34
N PHE A 91 -4.86 -14.12 -13.38
CA PHE A 91 -6.20 -13.97 -12.84
C PHE A 91 -7.18 -13.40 -13.87
N ALA A 92 -6.78 -12.38 -14.60
CA ALA A 92 -7.62 -11.80 -15.67
C ALA A 92 -7.99 -12.85 -16.72
N ARG A 93 -7.02 -13.67 -17.19
CA ARG A 93 -7.28 -14.79 -18.10
C ARG A 93 -8.15 -15.90 -17.47
N ALA A 94 -7.96 -16.19 -16.19
CA ALA A 94 -8.76 -17.19 -15.50
C ALA A 94 -10.22 -16.74 -15.35
N CYS A 95 -10.48 -15.44 -15.13
CA CYS A 95 -11.83 -14.86 -15.15
C CYS A 95 -12.46 -15.04 -16.53
N GLU A 96 -11.76 -14.67 -17.60
CA GLU A 96 -12.24 -14.81 -18.99
C GLU A 96 -12.57 -16.27 -19.31
N ALA A 97 -11.67 -17.21 -18.97
CA ALA A 97 -11.87 -18.63 -19.17
C ALA A 97 -13.09 -19.19 -18.39
N ALA A 98 -13.40 -18.60 -17.23
CA ALA A 98 -14.57 -18.92 -16.42
C ALA A 98 -15.86 -18.23 -16.90
N GLY A 99 -15.81 -17.39 -17.92
CA GLY A 99 -16.95 -16.61 -18.41
C GLY A 99 -17.37 -15.46 -17.47
N VAL A 100 -16.48 -15.00 -16.60
CA VAL A 100 -16.68 -13.89 -15.65
C VAL A 100 -15.87 -12.68 -16.12
N THR A 101 -16.48 -11.50 -16.20
CA THR A 101 -15.80 -10.30 -16.65
C THR A 101 -14.83 -9.79 -15.58
N PHE A 102 -13.55 -9.64 -15.93
CA PHE A 102 -12.57 -8.94 -15.09
C PHE A 102 -12.78 -7.43 -15.27
N ILE A 103 -13.12 -6.70 -14.18
CA ILE A 103 -13.26 -5.23 -14.21
C ILE A 103 -11.88 -4.61 -14.07
N GLY A 104 -11.22 -4.44 -15.20
CA GLY A 104 -9.84 -4.00 -15.33
C GLY A 104 -9.38 -4.04 -16.79
N PRO A 105 -8.07 -3.86 -17.04
CA PRO A 105 -7.50 -3.92 -18.37
C PRO A 105 -7.42 -5.36 -18.91
N PRO A 106 -7.17 -5.53 -20.23
CA PRO A 106 -6.87 -6.84 -20.81
C PRO A 106 -5.61 -7.46 -20.19
N ALA A 107 -5.60 -8.78 -20.07
CA ALA A 107 -4.46 -9.51 -19.51
C ALA A 107 -3.13 -9.22 -20.23
N ASP A 108 -3.17 -9.04 -21.54
CA ASP A 108 -1.97 -8.73 -22.34
C ASP A 108 -1.40 -7.33 -22.04
N ALA A 109 -2.26 -6.35 -21.70
CA ALA A 109 -1.82 -5.04 -21.25
C ALA A 109 -1.15 -5.13 -19.85
N ILE A 110 -1.69 -5.97 -18.94
CA ILE A 110 -1.07 -6.23 -17.64
C ILE A 110 0.31 -6.86 -17.82
N ASP A 111 0.45 -7.90 -18.65
CA ASP A 111 1.73 -8.57 -18.89
C ASP A 111 2.76 -7.63 -19.52
N SER A 112 2.33 -6.84 -20.53
CA SER A 112 3.22 -5.92 -21.23
C SER A 112 3.79 -4.85 -20.31
N MET A 113 3.01 -4.37 -19.35
CA MET A 113 3.42 -3.34 -18.39
C MET A 113 4.07 -3.91 -17.12
N GLY A 114 3.86 -5.18 -16.82
CA GLY A 114 4.45 -5.86 -15.66
C GLY A 114 5.97 -6.05 -15.75
N SER A 115 6.54 -6.08 -16.95
CA SER A 115 7.99 -6.16 -17.15
C SER A 115 8.60 -4.77 -17.37
N LYS A 116 9.43 -4.29 -16.46
CA LYS A 116 10.04 -2.95 -16.54
C LYS A 116 10.82 -2.71 -17.83
N THR A 117 11.59 -3.70 -18.28
CA THR A 117 12.37 -3.60 -19.53
C THR A 117 11.48 -3.62 -20.77
N ALA A 118 10.48 -4.51 -20.81
CA ALA A 118 9.54 -4.56 -21.92
C ALA A 118 8.66 -3.29 -21.98
N ALA A 119 8.19 -2.80 -20.85
CA ALA A 119 7.42 -1.57 -20.77
C ALA A 119 8.24 -0.36 -21.26
N ARG A 120 9.51 -0.22 -20.82
CA ARG A 120 10.39 0.85 -21.33
C ARG A 120 10.57 0.80 -22.84
N ALA A 121 10.83 -0.37 -23.41
CA ALA A 121 11.00 -0.52 -24.86
C ALA A 121 9.71 -0.18 -25.62
N LEU A 122 8.55 -0.58 -25.10
CA LEU A 122 7.25 -0.22 -25.67
C LEU A 122 6.99 1.29 -25.60
N MET A 123 7.31 1.93 -24.48
CA MET A 123 7.12 3.37 -24.31
C MET A 123 8.04 4.18 -25.21
N ASP A 124 9.30 3.79 -25.34
CA ASP A 124 10.24 4.41 -26.28
C ASP A 124 9.75 4.31 -27.73
N ALA A 125 9.32 3.12 -28.14
CA ALA A 125 8.75 2.90 -29.48
C ALA A 125 7.45 3.69 -29.73
N ALA A 126 6.67 3.97 -28.68
CA ALA A 126 5.46 4.80 -28.74
C ALA A 126 5.75 6.31 -28.69
N GLY A 127 7.03 6.72 -28.52
CA GLY A 127 7.42 8.13 -28.38
C GLY A 127 7.14 8.74 -27.02
N VAL A 128 6.93 7.91 -25.98
CA VAL A 128 6.79 8.34 -24.59
C VAL A 128 8.19 8.55 -24.01
N PRO A 129 8.51 9.72 -23.42
CA PRO A 129 9.83 9.98 -22.88
C PRO A 129 10.22 8.97 -21.79
N ILE A 130 11.37 8.34 -21.93
CA ILE A 130 12.00 7.47 -20.92
C ILE A 130 13.28 8.13 -20.42
N VAL A 131 13.73 7.78 -19.21
CA VAL A 131 15.01 8.29 -18.70
C VAL A 131 16.12 7.90 -19.69
N PRO A 132 16.91 8.86 -20.21
CA PRO A 132 18.01 8.56 -21.13
C PRO A 132 18.94 7.51 -20.54
N GLY A 133 19.25 6.48 -21.32
CA GLY A 133 20.05 5.35 -20.84
C GLY A 133 19.94 4.16 -21.78
N VAL A 134 20.51 3.03 -21.36
CA VAL A 134 20.43 1.78 -22.09
C VAL A 134 19.41 0.85 -21.43
N THR A 135 18.75 0.04 -22.25
CA THR A 135 17.80 -1.00 -21.81
C THR A 135 18.41 -2.38 -21.80
N GLU A 136 19.58 -2.54 -22.41
CA GLU A 136 20.32 -3.79 -22.48
C GLU A 136 21.38 -3.84 -21.38
N GLY A 137 21.75 -5.06 -20.99
CA GLY A 137 22.80 -5.27 -20.01
C GLY A 137 24.16 -4.79 -20.51
N VAL A 138 24.88 -4.08 -19.67
CA VAL A 138 26.23 -3.57 -19.93
C VAL A 138 27.27 -4.61 -19.50
N ALA A 139 28.17 -4.95 -20.39
CA ALA A 139 29.07 -6.09 -20.19
C ALA A 139 30.21 -5.81 -19.20
N ASP A 140 30.79 -4.62 -19.28
CA ASP A 140 31.94 -4.23 -18.46
C ASP A 140 32.04 -2.71 -18.21
N THR A 141 32.97 -2.31 -17.37
CA THR A 141 33.21 -0.91 -17.00
C THR A 141 33.66 -0.03 -18.18
N ALA A 142 34.32 -0.62 -19.21
CA ALA A 142 34.74 0.17 -20.37
C ALA A 142 33.57 0.56 -21.25
N GLU A 143 32.63 -0.35 -21.48
CA GLU A 143 31.34 -0.09 -22.15
C GLU A 143 30.50 0.89 -21.32
N ALA A 144 30.41 0.68 -19.98
CA ALA A 144 29.72 1.58 -19.07
C ALA A 144 30.24 3.02 -19.16
N ARG A 145 31.54 3.23 -19.32
CA ARG A 145 32.16 4.55 -19.44
C ARG A 145 31.74 5.25 -20.74
N GLY A 146 31.75 4.53 -21.88
CA GLY A 146 31.27 5.09 -23.14
C GLY A 146 29.79 5.53 -23.07
N ILE A 147 28.94 4.68 -22.48
CA ILE A 147 27.51 4.98 -22.27
C ILE A 147 27.34 6.19 -21.34
N ALA A 148 28.09 6.24 -20.23
CA ALA A 148 28.01 7.34 -19.27
C ALA A 148 28.48 8.69 -19.86
N GLU A 149 29.48 8.67 -20.77
CA GLU A 149 29.92 9.86 -21.52
C GLU A 149 28.83 10.38 -22.48
N ASP A 150 28.12 9.47 -23.15
CA ASP A 150 27.02 9.82 -24.06
C ASP A 150 25.78 10.35 -23.32
N ILE A 151 25.43 9.74 -22.16
CA ILE A 151 24.27 10.16 -21.34
C ILE A 151 24.58 11.47 -20.58
N GLY A 152 25.81 11.65 -20.16
CA GLY A 152 26.25 12.72 -19.26
C GLY A 152 26.07 12.39 -17.77
N TYR A 153 27.08 12.76 -16.97
CA TYR A 153 27.03 12.57 -15.50
C TYR A 153 26.11 13.61 -14.84
N PRO A 154 25.46 13.25 -13.71
CA PRO A 154 25.57 11.99 -12.99
C PRO A 154 24.78 10.83 -13.64
N VAL A 155 25.25 9.61 -13.48
CA VAL A 155 24.57 8.40 -13.97
C VAL A 155 24.20 7.45 -12.84
N ALA A 156 23.08 6.76 -13.00
CA ALA A 156 22.63 5.69 -12.14
C ALA A 156 22.98 4.33 -12.78
N VAL A 157 23.58 3.45 -12.01
CA VAL A 157 23.86 2.06 -12.36
C VAL A 157 22.86 1.19 -11.61
N LYS A 158 22.11 0.37 -12.34
CA LYS A 158 21.01 -0.43 -11.78
C LYS A 158 21.15 -1.89 -12.15
N ALA A 159 20.95 -2.80 -11.18
CA ALA A 159 20.78 -4.22 -11.47
C ALA A 159 19.47 -4.46 -12.23
N ALA A 160 19.50 -5.28 -13.30
CA ALA A 160 18.34 -5.54 -14.15
C ALA A 160 17.17 -6.19 -13.38
N ALA A 161 17.46 -7.11 -12.47
CA ALA A 161 16.50 -7.72 -11.57
C ALA A 161 16.27 -6.92 -10.27
N GLY A 162 16.91 -5.74 -10.12
CA GLY A 162 16.92 -4.94 -8.90
C GLY A 162 15.56 -4.29 -8.57
N GLY A 163 15.28 -4.17 -7.27
CA GLY A 163 14.11 -3.50 -6.74
C GLY A 163 14.35 -3.05 -5.29
N GLY A 164 13.52 -2.10 -4.80
CA GLY A 164 13.61 -1.63 -3.42
C GLY A 164 14.93 -0.93 -3.06
N GLY A 165 15.65 -0.36 -4.05
CA GLY A 165 16.93 0.32 -3.84
C GLY A 165 18.15 -0.60 -3.78
N LYS A 166 18.01 -1.92 -3.83
CA LYS A 166 19.11 -2.88 -3.92
C LYS A 166 19.60 -2.99 -5.37
N GLY A 167 20.93 -3.03 -5.57
CA GLY A 167 21.53 -3.00 -6.90
C GLY A 167 21.44 -1.63 -7.58
N PHE A 168 21.25 -0.56 -6.82
CA PHE A 168 21.22 0.83 -7.29
C PHE A 168 22.43 1.60 -6.76
N ARG A 169 23.21 2.18 -7.66
CA ARG A 169 24.39 2.99 -7.35
C ARG A 169 24.39 4.25 -8.22
N VAL A 170 24.98 5.31 -7.73
CA VAL A 170 25.12 6.57 -8.46
C VAL A 170 26.60 6.89 -8.63
N ALA A 171 27.01 7.14 -9.87
CA ALA A 171 28.29 7.74 -10.19
C ALA A 171 28.07 9.23 -10.47
N LEU A 172 28.56 10.10 -9.58
CA LEU A 172 28.46 11.54 -9.73
C LEU A 172 29.46 12.08 -10.75
N THR A 173 30.61 11.42 -10.85
CA THR A 173 31.73 11.76 -11.72
C THR A 173 32.25 10.51 -12.44
N PRO A 174 33.08 10.65 -13.50
CA PRO A 174 33.74 9.51 -14.15
C PRO A 174 34.57 8.64 -13.21
N ASP A 175 35.12 9.21 -12.14
CA ASP A 175 35.97 8.47 -11.18
C ASP A 175 35.14 7.55 -10.28
N ASP A 176 33.85 7.84 -10.07
CA ASP A 176 32.93 7.04 -9.26
C ASP A 176 32.36 5.83 -10.02
N LEU A 177 32.47 5.81 -11.36
CA LEU A 177 31.71 4.88 -12.21
C LEU A 177 32.10 3.42 -11.99
N GLU A 178 33.41 3.12 -11.85
CA GLU A 178 33.89 1.75 -11.67
C GLU A 178 33.37 1.15 -10.36
N ASP A 179 33.45 1.89 -9.26
CA ASP A 179 32.94 1.45 -7.96
C ASP A 179 31.41 1.30 -7.96
N ALA A 180 30.68 2.20 -8.62
CA ALA A 180 29.24 2.12 -8.78
C ALA A 180 28.84 0.89 -9.62
N PHE A 181 29.52 0.63 -10.74
CA PHE A 181 29.26 -0.49 -11.64
C PHE A 181 29.49 -1.84 -10.95
N GLU A 182 30.68 -2.03 -10.38
CA GLU A 182 31.02 -3.27 -9.68
C GLU A 182 30.18 -3.47 -8.40
N GLY A 183 29.82 -2.37 -7.72
CA GLY A 183 28.92 -2.39 -6.57
C GLY A 183 27.53 -2.88 -6.93
N ALA A 184 26.91 -2.30 -7.95
CA ALA A 184 25.57 -2.68 -8.41
C ALA A 184 25.54 -4.13 -8.91
N ARG A 185 26.59 -4.55 -9.64
CA ARG A 185 26.75 -5.90 -10.16
C ARG A 185 26.84 -6.95 -9.05
N ARG A 186 27.68 -6.71 -8.03
CA ARG A 186 27.80 -7.60 -6.86
C ARG A 186 26.50 -7.71 -6.07
N GLU A 187 25.77 -6.60 -5.92
CA GLU A 187 24.46 -6.62 -5.25
C GLU A 187 23.42 -7.37 -6.08
N GLY A 188 23.40 -7.18 -7.41
CA GLY A 188 22.54 -7.90 -8.32
C GLY A 188 22.72 -9.42 -8.21
N GLU A 189 23.97 -9.87 -8.28
CA GLU A 189 24.32 -11.29 -8.12
C GLU A 189 23.91 -11.83 -6.75
N LYS A 190 24.23 -11.08 -5.68
CA LYS A 190 23.98 -11.52 -4.29
C LYS A 190 22.50 -11.64 -3.95
N PHE A 191 21.67 -10.66 -4.36
CA PHE A 191 20.29 -10.57 -3.93
C PHE A 191 19.28 -11.13 -4.93
N PHE A 192 19.66 -11.18 -6.23
CA PHE A 192 18.74 -11.57 -7.31
C PHE A 192 19.27 -12.71 -8.18
N ALA A 193 20.49 -13.20 -7.90
CA ALA A 193 21.21 -14.18 -8.73
C ALA A 193 21.34 -13.74 -10.21
N ASP A 194 21.41 -12.43 -10.45
CA ASP A 194 21.56 -11.81 -11.76
C ASP A 194 22.53 -10.63 -11.65
N SER A 195 23.69 -10.76 -12.29
CA SER A 195 24.74 -9.73 -12.30
C SER A 195 24.58 -8.71 -13.42
N THR A 196 23.49 -8.79 -14.20
CA THR A 196 23.20 -7.86 -15.29
C THR A 196 22.91 -6.47 -14.73
N VAL A 197 23.63 -5.46 -15.23
CA VAL A 197 23.42 -4.05 -14.87
C VAL A 197 23.21 -3.22 -16.13
N TYR A 198 22.46 -2.13 -15.99
CA TYR A 198 22.29 -1.12 -17.03
C TYR A 198 22.51 0.28 -16.47
N LEU A 199 22.72 1.26 -17.33
CA LEU A 199 22.98 2.65 -16.98
C LEU A 199 21.85 3.54 -17.47
N GLU A 200 21.51 4.55 -16.65
CA GLU A 200 20.62 5.63 -17.05
C GLU A 200 21.06 6.97 -16.42
N ARG A 201 20.57 8.08 -16.94
CA ARG A 201 20.78 9.39 -16.34
C ARG A 201 20.26 9.40 -14.90
N TYR A 202 21.06 9.86 -13.96
CA TYR A 202 20.60 10.07 -12.59
C TYR A 202 19.84 11.39 -12.51
N LEU A 203 18.65 11.34 -11.95
CA LEU A 203 17.82 12.51 -11.67
C LEU A 203 17.93 12.83 -10.17
N PRO A 204 18.56 13.95 -9.79
CA PRO A 204 18.60 14.33 -8.37
C PRO A 204 17.22 14.83 -7.93
N GLU A 205 16.70 14.21 -6.85
CA GLU A 205 15.43 14.58 -6.21
C GLU A 205 14.24 14.81 -7.19
N PRO A 206 13.96 13.86 -8.11
CA PRO A 206 12.88 14.04 -9.05
C PRO A 206 11.54 14.04 -8.32
N ARG A 207 10.56 14.76 -8.85
CA ARG A 207 9.19 14.68 -8.37
C ARG A 207 8.51 13.45 -8.96
N HIS A 208 7.76 12.74 -8.14
CA HIS A 208 6.92 11.63 -8.57
C HIS A 208 5.53 12.18 -8.92
N VAL A 209 5.30 12.34 -10.21
CA VAL A 209 4.02 12.84 -10.73
C VAL A 209 3.42 11.78 -11.64
N GLU A 210 2.12 11.60 -11.55
CA GLU A 210 1.42 10.56 -12.30
C GLU A 210 0.20 11.11 -13.02
N ILE A 211 -0.17 10.49 -14.14
CA ILE A 211 -1.35 10.86 -14.93
C ILE A 211 -2.42 9.78 -14.81
N GLN A 212 -3.62 10.16 -14.37
CA GLN A 212 -4.78 9.29 -14.42
C GLN A 212 -5.29 9.16 -15.84
N ILE A 213 -5.40 7.94 -16.35
CA ILE A 213 -6.06 7.66 -17.62
C ILE A 213 -7.36 6.90 -17.41
N LEU A 214 -8.24 7.04 -18.41
CA LEU A 214 -9.47 6.27 -18.55
C LEU A 214 -9.64 5.91 -20.03
N ALA A 215 -9.74 4.61 -20.35
CA ALA A 215 -9.86 4.13 -21.72
C ALA A 215 -10.99 3.12 -21.85
N ASP A 216 -11.74 3.18 -22.96
CA ASP A 216 -12.83 2.26 -23.26
C ASP A 216 -12.49 1.25 -24.38
N GLY A 217 -13.42 0.36 -24.67
CA GLY A 217 -13.31 -0.60 -25.78
C GLY A 217 -13.70 -0.04 -27.15
N HIS A 218 -14.05 1.25 -27.24
CA HIS A 218 -14.54 1.91 -28.45
C HIS A 218 -13.51 2.86 -29.08
N GLY A 219 -12.32 2.94 -28.48
CA GLY A 219 -11.20 3.76 -28.98
C GLY A 219 -11.04 5.11 -28.30
N THR A 220 -11.86 5.42 -27.29
CA THR A 220 -11.70 6.64 -26.48
C THR A 220 -10.67 6.39 -25.38
N THR A 221 -9.66 7.26 -25.31
CA THR A 221 -8.69 7.31 -24.22
C THR A 221 -8.57 8.74 -23.74
N LEU A 222 -8.85 8.97 -22.47
CA LEU A 222 -8.78 10.28 -21.80
C LEU A 222 -7.68 10.29 -20.74
N TRP A 223 -7.09 11.45 -20.53
CA TRP A 223 -6.32 11.74 -19.32
C TRP A 223 -7.09 12.74 -18.43
N LEU A 224 -7.07 12.53 -17.12
CA LEU A 224 -7.94 13.19 -16.16
C LEU A 224 -7.19 14.15 -15.22
N GLY A 225 -6.00 14.55 -15.59
CA GLY A 225 -5.10 15.36 -14.76
C GLY A 225 -4.01 14.54 -14.10
N GLU A 226 -3.07 15.27 -13.49
CA GLU A 226 -1.96 14.69 -12.76
C GLU A 226 -2.22 14.67 -11.25
N ARG A 227 -1.46 13.80 -10.57
CA ARG A 227 -1.30 13.78 -9.11
C ARG A 227 0.17 13.90 -8.77
N ASP A 228 0.50 14.69 -7.76
CA ASP A 228 1.83 14.71 -7.16
C ASP A 228 1.86 13.74 -5.98
N CYS A 229 2.72 12.75 -6.06
CA CYS A 229 2.90 11.69 -5.07
C CYS A 229 4.31 11.67 -4.49
N SER A 230 5.00 12.82 -4.46
CA SER A 230 6.41 12.91 -4.08
C SER A 230 6.65 12.74 -2.59
N VAL A 231 5.63 12.95 -1.74
CA VAL A 231 5.73 12.70 -0.30
C VAL A 231 5.63 11.20 -0.04
N GLN A 232 6.79 10.55 0.04
CA GLN A 232 6.92 9.10 0.14
C GLN A 232 7.92 8.70 1.23
N ARG A 233 7.71 7.52 1.78
CA ARG A 233 8.69 6.82 2.61
C ARG A 233 9.03 5.48 1.95
N ARG A 234 10.29 5.26 1.57
CA ARG A 234 10.73 4.00 0.94
C ARG A 234 9.77 3.53 -0.18
N HIS A 235 9.39 4.46 -1.07
CA HIS A 235 8.42 4.26 -2.17
C HIS A 235 6.95 4.06 -1.73
N GLN A 236 6.62 4.16 -0.44
CA GLN A 236 5.24 4.20 0.04
C GLN A 236 4.76 5.65 0.04
N LYS A 237 3.77 5.96 -0.78
CA LYS A 237 3.10 7.26 -0.84
C LYS A 237 2.36 7.52 0.48
N LEU A 238 2.42 8.73 1.01
CA LEU A 238 1.81 9.12 2.29
C LEU A 238 0.84 10.30 2.15
N VAL A 239 1.19 11.26 1.28
CA VAL A 239 0.34 12.41 0.93
C VAL A 239 0.37 12.59 -0.58
N GLU A 240 -0.80 12.73 -1.16
CA GLU A 240 -1.01 12.97 -2.59
C GLU A 240 -1.82 14.24 -2.79
N GLU A 241 -1.51 14.99 -3.85
CA GLU A 241 -2.25 16.20 -4.20
C GLU A 241 -2.49 16.33 -5.71
N THR A 242 -3.55 17.02 -6.06
CA THR A 242 -3.87 17.39 -7.44
C THR A 242 -4.53 18.77 -7.50
N PRO A 243 -4.11 19.64 -8.46
CA PRO A 243 -2.97 19.49 -9.37
C PRO A 243 -1.62 19.58 -8.64
N SER A 244 -0.55 19.10 -9.29
CA SER A 244 0.81 19.23 -8.76
C SER A 244 1.24 20.70 -8.70
N PRO A 245 1.85 21.16 -7.60
CA PRO A 245 2.30 22.55 -7.46
C PRO A 245 3.46 22.91 -8.38
N ILE A 246 4.14 21.92 -8.99
CA ILE A 246 5.33 22.16 -9.83
C ILE A 246 5.07 21.93 -11.33
N VAL A 247 3.90 21.40 -11.70
CA VAL A 247 3.59 21.07 -13.09
C VAL A 247 2.90 22.26 -13.78
N SER A 248 3.56 22.83 -14.79
CA SER A 248 2.96 23.87 -15.64
C SER A 248 1.85 23.29 -16.53
N ASP A 249 0.93 24.14 -17.00
CA ASP A 249 -0.14 23.70 -17.92
C ASP A 249 0.43 23.08 -19.19
N ALA A 250 1.54 23.62 -19.72
CA ALA A 250 2.22 23.09 -20.89
C ALA A 250 2.84 21.69 -20.62
N LEU A 251 3.42 21.50 -19.43
CA LEU A 251 3.98 20.21 -19.03
C LEU A 251 2.86 19.20 -18.82
N ARG A 252 1.77 19.58 -18.14
CA ARG A 252 0.56 18.75 -17.93
C ARG A 252 0.00 18.23 -19.24
N GLN A 253 -0.12 19.12 -20.26
CA GLN A 253 -0.62 18.74 -21.58
C GLN A 253 0.28 17.70 -22.24
N ARG A 254 1.60 17.90 -22.24
CA ARG A 254 2.56 16.94 -22.82
C ARG A 254 2.54 15.59 -22.11
N MET A 255 2.45 15.59 -20.77
CA MET A 255 2.34 14.36 -19.97
C MET A 255 1.04 13.62 -20.26
N GLY A 256 -0.09 14.35 -20.36
CA GLY A 256 -1.38 13.79 -20.71
C GLY A 256 -1.37 13.13 -22.10
N GLU A 257 -0.86 13.84 -23.12
CA GLU A 257 -0.73 13.31 -24.48
C GLU A 257 0.16 12.07 -24.55
N ALA A 258 1.31 12.10 -23.87
CA ALA A 258 2.20 10.94 -23.76
C ALA A 258 1.51 9.75 -23.08
N SER A 259 0.67 10.00 -22.08
CA SER A 259 -0.08 8.96 -21.38
C SER A 259 -1.16 8.32 -22.27
N VAL A 260 -1.79 9.10 -23.13
CA VAL A 260 -2.74 8.58 -24.14
C VAL A 260 -2.02 7.68 -25.14
N LEU A 261 -0.85 8.11 -25.65
CA LEU A 261 -0.03 7.30 -26.57
C LEU A 261 0.39 5.97 -25.91
N ALA A 262 0.83 6.02 -24.68
CA ALA A 262 1.20 4.83 -23.90
C ALA A 262 0.04 3.84 -23.76
N ALA A 263 -1.13 4.32 -23.37
CA ALA A 263 -2.33 3.49 -23.21
C ALA A 263 -2.76 2.85 -24.54
N GLN A 264 -2.73 3.62 -25.63
CA GLN A 264 -3.06 3.13 -26.98
C GLN A 264 -2.07 2.07 -27.46
N ALA A 265 -0.77 2.24 -27.19
CA ALA A 265 0.27 1.31 -27.59
C ALA A 265 0.08 -0.11 -27.02
N VAL A 266 -0.56 -0.24 -25.85
CA VAL A 266 -0.84 -1.52 -25.19
C VAL A 266 -2.30 -1.96 -25.27
N GLY A 267 -3.14 -1.24 -26.04
CA GLY A 267 -4.57 -1.54 -26.14
C GLY A 267 -5.29 -1.48 -24.80
N TYR A 268 -4.93 -0.50 -23.97
CA TYR A 268 -5.44 -0.37 -22.60
C TYR A 268 -6.94 -0.10 -22.56
N ARG A 269 -7.62 -0.68 -21.56
CA ARG A 269 -9.02 -0.39 -21.21
C ARG A 269 -9.14 -0.29 -19.70
N SER A 270 -10.11 0.45 -19.19
CA SER A 270 -10.38 0.73 -17.79
C SER A 270 -9.63 1.96 -17.27
N ALA A 271 -9.68 2.20 -15.96
CA ALA A 271 -8.87 3.20 -15.28
C ALA A 271 -7.44 2.66 -15.10
N GLY A 272 -6.45 3.49 -15.36
CA GLY A 272 -5.03 3.19 -15.17
C GLY A 272 -4.24 4.45 -14.88
N THR A 273 -2.99 4.30 -14.52
CA THR A 273 -2.14 5.44 -14.16
C THR A 273 -0.74 5.25 -14.73
N LEU A 274 -0.22 6.30 -15.36
CA LEU A 274 1.18 6.37 -15.77
C LEU A 274 1.96 7.21 -14.77
N GLU A 275 2.98 6.63 -14.19
CA GLU A 275 3.89 7.28 -13.25
C GLU A 275 5.11 7.82 -13.97
N TYR A 276 5.50 9.04 -13.60
CA TYR A 276 6.61 9.76 -14.20
C TYR A 276 7.54 10.34 -13.14
N LEU A 277 8.83 10.40 -13.49
CA LEU A 277 9.80 11.22 -12.79
C LEU A 277 9.89 12.58 -13.49
N VAL A 278 9.60 13.66 -12.77
CA VAL A 278 9.61 15.03 -13.29
C VAL A 278 10.81 15.80 -12.72
N SER A 279 11.57 16.44 -13.60
CA SER A 279 12.71 17.30 -13.26
C SER A 279 12.68 18.58 -14.10
N GLY A 280 12.31 19.70 -13.50
CA GLY A 280 12.03 20.95 -14.23
C GLY A 280 10.89 20.77 -15.24
N GLU A 281 11.15 21.05 -16.51
CA GLU A 281 10.19 20.89 -17.61
C GLU A 281 10.36 19.54 -18.35
N GLU A 282 11.18 18.62 -17.85
CA GLU A 282 11.34 17.28 -18.37
C GLU A 282 10.55 16.27 -17.53
N PHE A 283 10.03 15.25 -18.19
CA PHE A 283 9.37 14.13 -17.53
C PHE A 283 9.75 12.82 -18.21
N PHE A 284 9.82 11.74 -17.43
CA PHE A 284 10.26 10.44 -17.90
C PHE A 284 9.37 9.35 -17.32
N PHE A 285 8.92 8.46 -18.18
CA PHE A 285 8.12 7.30 -17.78
C PHE A 285 8.87 6.44 -16.75
N LEU A 286 8.21 6.13 -15.65
CA LEU A 286 8.69 5.23 -14.62
C LEU A 286 8.04 3.87 -14.74
N GLU A 287 6.71 3.83 -14.63
CA GLU A 287 5.91 2.61 -14.74
C GLU A 287 4.44 2.94 -15.04
N MET A 288 3.66 1.91 -15.40
CA MET A 288 2.22 2.02 -15.55
C MET A 288 1.54 1.08 -14.57
N ASN A 289 0.68 1.64 -13.72
CA ASN A 289 -0.18 0.86 -12.86
C ASN A 289 -1.46 0.50 -13.61
N THR A 290 -1.63 -0.79 -13.90
CA THR A 290 -2.72 -1.33 -14.72
C THR A 290 -3.99 -1.59 -13.90
N ARG A 291 -4.32 -0.68 -12.99
CA ARG A 291 -5.43 -0.73 -12.04
C ARG A 291 -5.83 0.65 -11.57
N ILE A 292 -6.91 0.74 -10.81
CA ILE A 292 -7.18 1.92 -9.99
C ILE A 292 -6.13 2.03 -8.89
N GLN A 293 -5.72 3.23 -8.53
CA GLN A 293 -4.76 3.49 -7.45
C GLN A 293 -5.46 3.90 -6.15
N VAL A 294 -4.73 3.86 -5.02
CA VAL A 294 -5.20 4.30 -3.71
C VAL A 294 -5.70 5.74 -3.81
N GLU A 295 -4.90 6.59 -4.42
CA GLU A 295 -5.04 8.04 -4.57
C GLU A 295 -5.99 8.51 -5.69
N HIS A 296 -6.78 7.59 -6.29
CA HIS A 296 -7.79 7.94 -7.30
C HIS A 296 -8.79 9.00 -6.81
N THR A 297 -8.98 9.04 -5.51
CA THR A 297 -9.95 9.90 -4.83
C THR A 297 -9.71 11.38 -5.04
N VAL A 298 -8.44 11.84 -5.10
CA VAL A 298 -8.16 13.27 -5.36
C VAL A 298 -8.55 13.66 -6.79
N THR A 299 -8.34 12.77 -7.76
CA THR A 299 -8.82 12.99 -9.14
C THR A 299 -10.35 13.05 -9.18
N GLU A 300 -11.05 12.16 -8.47
CA GLU A 300 -12.50 12.19 -8.36
C GLU A 300 -13.01 13.51 -7.76
N MET A 301 -12.32 14.04 -6.74
CA MET A 301 -12.72 15.30 -6.09
C MET A 301 -12.60 16.51 -7.01
N VAL A 302 -11.58 16.58 -7.86
CA VAL A 302 -11.40 17.72 -8.76
C VAL A 302 -12.18 17.60 -10.07
N THR A 303 -12.44 16.36 -10.54
CA THR A 303 -13.18 16.11 -11.80
C THR A 303 -14.68 15.93 -11.60
N GLY A 304 -15.09 15.48 -10.41
CA GLY A 304 -16.47 15.06 -10.14
C GLY A 304 -16.85 13.70 -10.76
N MET A 305 -15.86 12.95 -11.30
CA MET A 305 -16.09 11.62 -11.87
C MET A 305 -15.94 10.53 -10.80
N ASP A 306 -16.81 9.54 -10.80
CA ASP A 306 -16.65 8.30 -10.05
C ASP A 306 -15.88 7.28 -10.91
N LEU A 307 -14.58 7.14 -10.68
CA LEU A 307 -13.72 6.26 -11.49
C LEU A 307 -14.09 4.79 -11.35
N VAL A 308 -14.59 4.36 -10.21
CA VAL A 308 -15.08 2.98 -10.01
C VAL A 308 -16.32 2.73 -10.85
N ARG A 309 -17.23 3.71 -10.94
CA ARG A 309 -18.41 3.64 -11.80
C ARG A 309 -18.00 3.51 -13.28
N GLU A 310 -17.04 4.31 -13.71
CA GLU A 310 -16.54 4.24 -15.06
C GLU A 310 -15.85 2.90 -15.38
N GLN A 311 -15.08 2.35 -14.42
CA GLN A 311 -14.51 1.00 -14.58
C GLN A 311 -15.60 -0.06 -14.81
N ILE A 312 -16.69 -0.02 -14.03
CA ILE A 312 -17.81 -0.96 -14.15
C ILE A 312 -18.54 -0.78 -15.49
N ARG A 313 -18.81 0.46 -15.92
CA ARG A 313 -19.45 0.77 -17.19
C ARG A 313 -18.63 0.32 -18.39
N ILE A 314 -17.34 0.61 -18.39
CA ILE A 314 -16.41 0.19 -19.44
C ILE A 314 -16.33 -1.34 -19.52
N ALA A 315 -16.24 -2.02 -18.38
CA ALA A 315 -16.23 -3.47 -18.34
C ALA A 315 -17.54 -4.11 -18.81
N ALA A 316 -18.66 -3.40 -18.65
CA ALA A 316 -19.96 -3.79 -19.19
C ALA A 316 -20.10 -3.48 -20.70
N GLY A 317 -19.08 -2.92 -21.35
CA GLY A 317 -19.04 -2.61 -22.78
C GLY A 317 -19.59 -1.24 -23.15
N GLU A 318 -19.82 -0.33 -22.18
CA GLU A 318 -20.26 1.03 -22.48
C GLU A 318 -19.09 1.92 -22.90
N ALA A 319 -19.37 2.91 -23.75
CA ALA A 319 -18.43 3.97 -24.10
C ALA A 319 -18.35 5.00 -22.97
N ILE A 320 -17.20 5.67 -22.85
CA ILE A 320 -16.99 6.76 -21.87
C ILE A 320 -17.98 7.90 -22.11
N GLY A 321 -18.30 8.20 -23.36
CA GLY A 321 -19.35 9.16 -23.74
C GLY A 321 -18.98 10.62 -23.49
N MET A 322 -17.68 10.92 -23.30
CA MET A 322 -17.15 12.29 -23.20
C MET A 322 -15.86 12.44 -24.01
N THR A 323 -15.50 13.67 -24.31
CA THR A 323 -14.27 14.05 -25.02
C THR A 323 -13.24 14.62 -24.04
N GLN A 324 -11.97 14.72 -24.47
CA GLN A 324 -10.91 15.31 -23.65
C GLN A 324 -11.22 16.76 -23.25
N ASP A 325 -11.83 17.55 -24.11
CA ASP A 325 -12.16 18.96 -23.85
C ASP A 325 -13.25 19.13 -22.77
N GLU A 326 -14.02 18.08 -22.49
CA GLU A 326 -15.04 18.07 -21.42
C GLU A 326 -14.45 17.71 -20.06
N VAL A 327 -13.21 17.21 -20.00
CA VAL A 327 -12.48 16.97 -18.76
C VAL A 327 -12.00 18.30 -18.18
N ALA A 328 -12.68 18.80 -17.18
CA ALA A 328 -12.43 20.13 -16.59
C ALA A 328 -12.21 20.04 -15.06
N PRO A 329 -11.01 19.64 -14.59
CA PRO A 329 -10.70 19.62 -13.18
C PRO A 329 -10.85 21.01 -12.55
N ARG A 330 -11.35 21.06 -11.29
CA ARG A 330 -11.59 22.31 -10.56
C ARG A 330 -11.04 22.25 -9.16
N GLY A 331 -10.42 23.35 -8.72
CA GLY A 331 -9.91 23.48 -7.36
C GLY A 331 -8.67 22.64 -7.13
N HIS A 332 -8.46 22.27 -5.88
CA HIS A 332 -7.33 21.50 -5.43
C HIS A 332 -7.76 20.46 -4.39
N ALA A 333 -7.20 19.26 -4.47
CA ALA A 333 -7.48 18.19 -3.52
C ALA A 333 -6.19 17.62 -2.92
N PHE A 334 -6.27 17.22 -1.66
CA PHE A 334 -5.26 16.44 -0.95
C PHE A 334 -5.85 15.12 -0.48
N GLU A 335 -5.05 14.07 -0.50
CA GLU A 335 -5.28 12.83 0.24
C GLU A 335 -4.16 12.64 1.26
N CYS A 336 -4.52 12.24 2.50
CA CYS A 336 -3.59 11.74 3.51
C CYS A 336 -3.96 10.30 3.83
N ARG A 337 -2.98 9.39 3.75
CA ARG A 337 -3.16 7.99 4.14
C ARG A 337 -3.09 7.85 5.64
N ILE A 338 -4.20 7.49 6.27
CA ILE A 338 -4.27 7.29 7.72
C ILE A 338 -3.89 5.83 8.00
N ASN A 339 -2.59 5.60 8.17
CA ASN A 339 -2.05 4.28 8.49
C ASN A 339 -1.89 4.13 10.02
N ALA A 340 -2.07 2.90 10.51
CA ALA A 340 -1.71 2.49 11.87
C ALA A 340 -0.19 2.28 11.96
N GLU A 341 0.55 3.37 11.99
CA GLU A 341 2.02 3.44 12.03
C GLU A 341 2.48 4.55 12.96
N ASP A 342 3.63 4.34 13.60
CA ASP A 342 4.26 5.29 14.51
C ASP A 342 5.42 6.02 13.80
N ALA A 343 5.19 7.24 13.35
CA ALA A 343 6.19 8.04 12.65
C ALA A 343 7.39 8.40 13.55
N GLU A 344 7.21 8.57 14.86
CA GLU A 344 8.30 8.86 15.80
C GLU A 344 9.25 7.67 15.98
N ARG A 345 8.77 6.45 15.67
CA ARG A 345 9.52 5.20 15.71
C ARG A 345 9.78 4.66 14.30
N ARG A 346 10.21 5.53 13.39
CA ARG A 346 10.55 5.15 11.99
C ARG A 346 9.40 4.48 11.25
N PHE A 347 8.16 4.92 11.49
CA PHE A 347 6.93 4.38 10.89
C PHE A 347 6.70 2.90 11.20
N LEU A 348 6.99 2.49 12.42
CA LEU A 348 6.72 1.12 12.87
C LEU A 348 5.21 0.85 12.85
N PRO A 349 4.72 -0.26 12.25
CA PRO A 349 3.32 -0.63 12.30
C PRO A 349 2.82 -0.83 13.74
N THR A 350 1.58 -0.40 13.97
CA THR A 350 0.92 -0.46 15.28
C THR A 350 -0.43 -1.19 15.17
N PRO A 351 -0.44 -2.50 14.87
CA PRO A 351 -1.68 -3.27 14.78
C PRO A 351 -2.39 -3.31 16.14
N GLY A 352 -3.71 -3.48 16.13
CA GLY A 352 -4.48 -3.60 17.36
C GLY A 352 -5.93 -3.15 17.25
N PRO A 353 -6.69 -3.21 18.36
CA PRO A 353 -8.11 -2.84 18.36
C PRO A 353 -8.27 -1.31 18.34
N ILE A 354 -9.23 -0.84 17.54
CA ILE A 354 -9.69 0.55 17.54
C ILE A 354 -10.74 0.69 18.66
N THR A 355 -10.40 1.43 19.71
CA THR A 355 -11.27 1.62 20.89
C THR A 355 -12.21 2.79 20.74
N ALA A 356 -11.81 3.84 19.99
CA ALA A 356 -12.69 4.94 19.63
C ALA A 356 -12.41 5.40 18.19
N TYR A 357 -13.47 5.78 17.47
CA TYR A 357 -13.38 6.18 16.07
C TYR A 357 -14.39 7.26 15.73
N ARG A 358 -13.94 8.37 15.13
CA ARG A 358 -14.81 9.41 14.61
C ARG A 358 -14.16 10.08 13.39
N GLU A 359 -14.83 9.97 12.26
CA GLU A 359 -14.42 10.62 11.02
C GLU A 359 -14.68 12.13 11.06
N PRO A 360 -13.80 12.95 10.47
CA PRO A 360 -14.05 14.36 10.25
C PRO A 360 -15.15 14.56 9.19
N SER A 361 -15.79 15.72 9.21
CA SER A 361 -16.87 16.02 8.26
C SER A 361 -16.87 17.48 7.83
N GLY A 362 -17.85 17.86 7.02
CA GLY A 362 -18.05 19.22 6.53
C GLY A 362 -17.79 19.37 5.04
N PRO A 363 -18.01 20.58 4.48
CA PRO A 363 -17.86 20.84 3.06
C PRO A 363 -16.46 20.48 2.56
N GLY A 364 -16.36 19.72 1.45
CA GLY A 364 -15.10 19.34 0.82
C GLY A 364 -14.25 18.39 1.67
N VAL A 365 -14.83 17.62 2.59
CA VAL A 365 -14.18 16.55 3.35
C VAL A 365 -14.81 15.22 2.97
N ARG A 366 -13.96 14.25 2.62
CA ARG A 366 -14.32 12.86 2.32
C ARG A 366 -13.43 11.93 3.10
N THR A 367 -14.00 10.89 3.68
CA THR A 367 -13.26 9.79 4.30
C THR A 367 -13.66 8.48 3.64
N ASP A 368 -12.67 7.77 3.06
CA ASP A 368 -12.83 6.40 2.60
C ASP A 368 -12.20 5.49 3.67
N SER A 369 -13.07 4.84 4.46
CA SER A 369 -12.69 4.06 5.63
C SER A 369 -13.09 2.60 5.50
N GLY A 370 -12.25 1.71 6.04
CA GLY A 370 -12.51 0.28 6.16
C GLY A 370 -12.85 -0.18 7.57
N VAL A 371 -12.92 0.75 8.53
CA VAL A 371 -13.00 0.45 9.97
C VAL A 371 -14.04 1.28 10.69
N GLN A 372 -14.35 0.87 11.93
CA GLN A 372 -15.18 1.58 12.90
C GLN A 372 -14.68 1.28 14.31
N ALA A 373 -15.27 1.90 15.34
CA ALA A 373 -14.99 1.53 16.72
C ALA A 373 -15.30 0.04 16.94
N GLY A 374 -14.37 -0.69 17.55
CA GLY A 374 -14.43 -2.15 17.72
C GLY A 374 -13.73 -2.96 16.61
N SER A 375 -13.36 -2.35 15.49
CA SER A 375 -12.54 -3.01 14.47
C SER A 375 -11.13 -3.29 14.98
N VAL A 376 -10.47 -4.29 14.39
CA VAL A 376 -9.08 -4.64 14.69
C VAL A 376 -8.23 -4.43 13.44
N ILE A 377 -7.17 -3.65 13.55
CA ILE A 377 -6.13 -3.58 12.52
C ILE A 377 -5.26 -4.83 12.67
N SER A 378 -5.34 -5.70 11.65
CA SER A 378 -4.59 -6.95 11.62
C SER A 378 -3.12 -6.69 11.27
N ASP A 379 -2.23 -7.51 11.80
CA ASP A 379 -0.81 -7.58 11.43
C ASP A 379 -0.56 -8.37 10.13
N MET A 380 -1.59 -9.02 9.58
CA MET A 380 -1.49 -9.83 8.36
C MET A 380 -1.61 -9.03 7.05
N TYR A 381 -2.10 -7.78 7.09
CA TYR A 381 -2.43 -6.97 5.92
C TYR A 381 -1.88 -5.55 6.06
N ASP A 382 -2.14 -4.70 5.06
CA ASP A 382 -1.74 -3.30 5.08
C ASP A 382 -2.27 -2.57 6.33
N PRO A 383 -1.48 -1.66 6.93
CA PRO A 383 -1.87 -0.92 8.14
C PRO A 383 -2.87 0.21 7.88
N MET A 384 -3.42 0.31 6.69
CA MET A 384 -4.32 1.41 6.31
C MET A 384 -5.64 1.35 7.05
N VAL A 385 -5.92 2.39 7.83
CA VAL A 385 -7.18 2.61 8.55
C VAL A 385 -8.19 3.24 7.61
N ALA A 386 -7.79 4.32 6.94
CA ALA A 386 -8.62 5.10 6.04
C ALA A 386 -7.78 6.01 5.14
N LYS A 387 -8.44 6.60 4.15
CA LYS A 387 -7.94 7.76 3.39
C LYS A 387 -8.77 8.97 3.78
N LEU A 388 -8.11 10.06 4.13
CA LEU A 388 -8.75 11.35 4.36
C LEU A 388 -8.47 12.24 3.17
N ILE A 389 -9.53 12.71 2.53
CA ILE A 389 -9.45 13.54 1.33
C ILE A 389 -10.11 14.88 1.60
N THR A 390 -9.46 15.96 1.16
CA THR A 390 -10.06 17.30 1.21
C THR A 390 -9.96 17.99 -0.14
N TRP A 391 -10.95 18.82 -0.43
CA TRP A 391 -11.02 19.62 -1.64
C TRP A 391 -11.40 21.06 -1.31
N ASP A 392 -10.80 22.05 -2.00
CA ASP A 392 -11.22 23.43 -2.00
C ASP A 392 -10.87 24.11 -3.34
N VAL A 393 -11.21 25.37 -3.48
CA VAL A 393 -11.02 26.18 -4.71
C VAL A 393 -9.54 26.44 -5.04
N ASP A 394 -8.65 26.37 -4.05
CA ASP A 394 -7.21 26.55 -4.20
C ASP A 394 -6.43 25.66 -3.22
N ARG A 395 -5.11 25.53 -3.45
CA ARG A 395 -4.21 24.65 -2.69
C ARG A 395 -4.17 25.01 -1.20
N GLU A 396 -4.01 26.28 -0.87
CA GLU A 396 -3.86 26.70 0.54
C GLU A 396 -5.17 26.49 1.32
N SER A 397 -6.31 26.75 0.71
CA SER A 397 -7.63 26.49 1.30
C SER A 397 -7.85 24.99 1.52
N ALA A 398 -7.50 24.14 0.54
CA ALA A 398 -7.57 22.67 0.67
C ALA A 398 -6.63 22.15 1.75
N ARG A 399 -5.38 22.67 1.84
CA ARG A 399 -4.40 22.33 2.88
C ARG A 399 -4.91 22.68 4.29
N LYS A 400 -5.44 23.90 4.47
CA LYS A 400 -6.04 24.32 5.76
C LYS A 400 -7.23 23.45 6.14
N ARG A 401 -8.04 23.05 5.16
CA ARG A 401 -9.16 22.12 5.37
C ARG A 401 -8.65 20.75 5.80
N MET A 402 -7.55 20.26 5.21
CA MET A 402 -6.92 19.01 5.62
C MET A 402 -6.42 19.08 7.07
N LEU A 403 -5.73 20.15 7.45
CA LEU A 403 -5.29 20.33 8.84
C LEU A 403 -6.47 20.30 9.83
N ARG A 404 -7.54 21.06 9.56
CA ARG A 404 -8.75 21.03 10.40
C ARG A 404 -9.36 19.62 10.47
N ALA A 405 -9.45 18.93 9.33
CA ALA A 405 -10.02 17.60 9.28
C ALA A 405 -9.17 16.58 10.05
N LEU A 406 -7.83 16.65 9.95
CA LEU A 406 -6.91 15.83 10.74
C LEU A 406 -7.01 16.10 12.25
N GLU A 407 -7.25 17.37 12.64
CA GLU A 407 -7.45 17.74 14.05
C GLU A 407 -8.77 17.20 14.63
N GLU A 408 -9.82 17.09 13.80
CA GLU A 408 -11.11 16.53 14.19
C GLU A 408 -11.14 15.00 14.17
N TYR A 409 -10.19 14.36 13.46
CA TYR A 409 -10.16 12.91 13.28
C TYR A 409 -9.73 12.21 14.57
N VAL A 410 -10.54 11.28 15.04
CA VAL A 410 -10.24 10.48 16.23
C VAL A 410 -10.09 9.02 15.84
N VAL A 411 -8.92 8.47 16.12
CA VAL A 411 -8.61 7.04 16.08
C VAL A 411 -7.84 6.73 17.36
N GLU A 412 -8.46 5.98 18.26
CA GLU A 412 -7.83 5.55 19.51
C GLU A 412 -7.58 4.04 19.49
N GLY A 413 -6.51 3.62 20.13
CA GLY A 413 -6.00 2.25 20.17
C GLY A 413 -4.66 2.18 19.45
N PRO A 414 -4.60 2.01 18.13
CA PRO A 414 -3.34 2.07 17.38
C PRO A 414 -2.82 3.52 17.30
N THR A 415 -1.49 3.69 17.27
CA THR A 415 -0.87 4.94 16.85
C THR A 415 -1.07 5.11 15.34
N THR A 416 -1.37 6.34 14.89
CA THR A 416 -1.60 6.62 13.47
C THR A 416 -0.72 7.74 12.96
N LEU A 417 -0.66 7.89 11.62
CA LEU A 417 0.08 8.97 10.98
C LEU A 417 -0.60 10.35 11.07
N ILE A 418 -1.74 10.49 11.76
CA ILE A 418 -2.41 11.80 11.91
C ILE A 418 -1.48 12.88 12.45
N PRO A 419 -0.70 12.68 13.54
CA PRO A 419 0.24 13.70 14.03
C PRO A 419 1.34 14.04 13.02
N PHE A 420 1.84 13.04 12.31
CA PHE A 420 2.83 13.22 11.25
C PHE A 420 2.29 14.08 10.11
N HIS A 421 1.08 13.81 9.62
CA HIS A 421 0.46 14.62 8.56
C HIS A 421 0.26 16.07 8.98
N ILE A 422 -0.19 16.32 10.23
CA ILE A 422 -0.33 17.69 10.76
C ILE A 422 1.04 18.39 10.78
N TRP A 423 2.08 17.70 11.24
CA TRP A 423 3.44 18.26 11.25
C TRP A 423 3.93 18.57 9.84
N LEU A 424 3.80 17.61 8.91
CA LEU A 424 4.27 17.72 7.53
C LEU A 424 3.60 18.88 6.79
N LEU A 425 2.26 18.96 6.87
CA LEU A 425 1.48 19.99 6.19
C LEU A 425 1.76 21.41 6.70
N ASN A 426 2.40 21.55 7.86
CA ASN A 426 2.86 22.83 8.41
C ASN A 426 4.34 23.14 8.11
N GLN A 427 5.09 22.25 7.43
CA GLN A 427 6.45 22.57 7.01
C GLN A 427 6.43 23.64 5.92
N GLN A 428 7.31 24.64 6.03
CA GLN A 428 7.38 25.71 5.05
C GLN A 428 7.69 25.18 3.64
N GLU A 429 8.58 24.18 3.55
CA GLU A 429 8.90 23.50 2.29
C GLU A 429 7.65 22.91 1.63
N PHE A 430 6.76 22.24 2.40
CA PHE A 430 5.50 21.71 1.88
C PHE A 430 4.54 22.81 1.44
N ILE A 431 4.42 23.89 2.23
CA ILE A 431 3.59 25.05 1.91
C ILE A 431 4.03 25.66 0.58
N ASP A 432 5.32 25.75 0.35
CA ASP A 432 5.94 26.28 -0.88
C ASP A 432 5.90 25.29 -2.07
N GLY A 433 5.29 24.11 -1.89
CA GLY A 433 5.16 23.09 -2.93
C GLY A 433 6.31 22.08 -3.00
N GLY A 434 7.20 22.06 -2.01
CA GLY A 434 8.28 21.08 -1.90
C GLY A 434 7.80 19.68 -1.49
N ALA A 435 8.61 18.65 -1.76
CA ALA A 435 8.34 17.26 -1.43
C ALA A 435 8.84 16.82 -0.04
N CYS A 436 9.50 17.71 0.68
CA CYS A 436 10.05 17.47 2.02
C CYS A 436 11.01 16.26 2.10
N HIS A 437 11.78 16.00 1.04
CA HIS A 437 12.67 14.82 0.94
C HIS A 437 13.64 14.71 2.12
N ALA A 438 14.28 15.82 2.52
CA ALA A 438 15.22 15.84 3.65
C ALA A 438 14.51 15.51 4.97
N ALA A 439 13.33 16.08 5.21
CA ALA A 439 12.53 15.80 6.40
C ALA A 439 12.05 14.35 6.42
N MET A 440 11.58 13.83 5.28
CA MET A 440 11.15 12.44 5.13
C MET A 440 12.29 11.45 5.39
N LYS A 441 13.50 11.76 4.92
CA LYS A 441 14.69 10.96 5.16
C LYS A 441 14.99 10.87 6.66
N VAL A 442 15.06 12.01 7.36
CA VAL A 442 15.31 12.05 8.81
C VAL A 442 14.27 11.24 9.57
N MET A 443 12.98 11.44 9.30
CA MET A 443 11.89 10.69 9.95
C MET A 443 11.93 9.19 9.69
N SER A 444 12.42 8.78 8.52
CA SER A 444 12.51 7.37 8.14
C SER A 444 13.70 6.63 8.75
N GLU A 445 14.80 7.34 9.02
CA GLU A 445 16.07 6.77 9.45
C GLU A 445 16.30 6.88 10.97
N SER A 446 15.63 7.81 11.65
CA SER A 446 15.83 8.08 13.09
C SER A 446 14.50 8.16 13.85
N ASN A 447 14.57 7.88 15.17
CA ASN A 447 13.46 8.13 16.07
C ASN A 447 13.39 9.63 16.34
N THR A 448 12.45 10.31 15.69
CA THR A 448 12.31 11.77 15.76
C THR A 448 10.97 12.13 16.40
N PRO A 449 10.95 12.74 17.60
CA PRO A 449 9.71 13.16 18.24
C PRO A 449 9.01 14.23 17.41
N LEU A 450 7.69 14.09 17.28
CA LEU A 450 6.84 15.10 16.71
C LEU A 450 6.46 16.16 17.75
N PRO A 451 6.18 17.40 17.36
CA PRO A 451 5.68 18.42 18.27
C PRO A 451 4.39 17.95 18.97
N ALA A 452 4.28 18.17 20.28
CA ALA A 452 3.07 17.87 21.01
C ALA A 452 1.87 18.64 20.42
N ARG A 453 0.73 17.94 20.28
CA ARG A 453 -0.52 18.60 19.83
C ARG A 453 -1.09 19.43 20.99
N ASP A 454 -1.29 20.72 20.75
CA ASP A 454 -2.07 21.58 21.63
C ASP A 454 -3.57 21.32 21.42
N GLY A 455 -4.23 20.74 22.41
CA GLY A 455 -5.66 20.46 22.41
C GLY A 455 -6.08 19.24 21.58
N GLY A 456 -6.34 18.14 22.25
CA GLY A 456 -6.89 16.94 21.58
C GLY A 456 -8.33 17.19 21.07
N PRO A 457 -8.78 16.42 20.06
CA PRO A 457 -10.17 16.46 19.62
C PRO A 457 -11.11 16.06 20.79
N PRO A 458 -12.38 16.51 20.77
CA PRO A 458 -13.33 16.07 21.76
C PRO A 458 -13.50 14.54 21.70
N PRO A 459 -13.72 13.86 22.86
CA PRO A 459 -13.77 12.40 22.90
C PRO A 459 -14.77 11.83 21.91
N ALA A 460 -14.34 10.77 21.20
CA ALA A 460 -15.20 10.05 20.27
C ALA A 460 -16.11 9.05 21.02
N PRO A 461 -17.20 8.59 20.39
CA PRO A 461 -17.92 7.44 20.86
C PRO A 461 -16.99 6.23 20.99
N GLN A 462 -16.90 5.68 22.19
CA GLN A 462 -16.14 4.45 22.42
C GLN A 462 -16.93 3.24 21.89
N ALA A 463 -16.18 2.22 21.49
CA ALA A 463 -16.81 0.94 21.17
C ALA A 463 -17.56 0.42 22.43
N PRO A 464 -18.77 -0.13 22.27
CA PRO A 464 -19.39 -0.85 23.37
C PRO A 464 -18.46 -1.97 23.82
N GLU A 465 -18.36 -2.20 25.14
CA GLU A 465 -17.61 -3.37 25.64
C GLU A 465 -18.13 -4.62 24.92
N ALA A 466 -17.22 -5.40 24.36
CA ALA A 466 -17.59 -6.63 23.66
C ALA A 466 -18.31 -7.56 24.65
N GLU A 467 -19.60 -7.73 24.47
CA GLU A 467 -20.36 -8.67 25.29
C GLU A 467 -19.90 -10.10 24.95
N PRO A 468 -19.68 -10.95 25.96
CA PRO A 468 -19.36 -12.34 25.70
C PRO A 468 -20.47 -12.99 24.88
N VAL A 469 -20.09 -13.61 23.76
CA VAL A 469 -21.04 -14.32 22.88
C VAL A 469 -20.83 -15.82 23.00
N ALA A 470 -21.93 -16.57 23.04
CA ALA A 470 -21.92 -18.01 22.97
C ALA A 470 -22.18 -18.46 21.53
N GLU A 471 -21.33 -19.33 21.00
CA GLU A 471 -21.54 -19.95 19.69
C GLU A 471 -22.51 -21.14 19.82
N ARG A 472 -23.56 -21.15 18.99
CA ARG A 472 -24.49 -22.27 18.83
C ARG A 472 -24.61 -22.65 17.37
N THR A 473 -24.45 -23.94 17.09
CA THR A 473 -24.71 -24.48 15.76
C THR A 473 -26.14 -25.04 15.71
N MET A 474 -26.87 -24.69 14.69
CA MET A 474 -28.19 -25.23 14.41
C MET A 474 -28.38 -25.54 12.92
N VAL A 475 -29.24 -26.45 12.58
CA VAL A 475 -29.63 -26.72 11.20
C VAL A 475 -30.92 -25.95 10.91
N ALA A 476 -30.85 -25.05 9.92
CA ALA A 476 -32.02 -24.36 9.39
C ALA A 476 -32.46 -25.00 8.07
N GLU A 477 -33.76 -25.22 7.88
CA GLU A 477 -34.32 -25.65 6.61
C GLU A 477 -35.13 -24.49 6.00
N VAL A 478 -34.67 -24.05 4.81
CA VAL A 478 -35.32 -22.96 4.07
C VAL A 478 -35.66 -23.48 2.67
N SER A 479 -36.94 -23.46 2.31
CA SER A 479 -37.43 -23.91 0.99
C SER A 479 -36.96 -25.32 0.63
N GLY A 480 -36.92 -26.26 1.62
CA GLY A 480 -36.52 -27.63 1.44
C GLY A 480 -35.00 -27.88 1.36
N ARG A 481 -34.19 -26.87 1.57
CA ARG A 481 -32.72 -26.97 1.67
C ARG A 481 -32.29 -26.83 3.12
N ARG A 482 -31.36 -27.66 3.57
CA ARG A 482 -30.79 -27.61 4.91
C ARG A 482 -29.46 -26.87 4.89
N PHE A 483 -29.32 -25.99 5.89
CA PHE A 483 -28.14 -25.16 6.11
C PHE A 483 -27.65 -25.38 7.54
N ASP A 484 -26.33 -25.59 7.71
CA ASP A 484 -25.69 -25.50 9.02
C ASP A 484 -25.44 -24.03 9.34
N VAL A 485 -26.15 -23.53 10.35
CA VAL A 485 -26.09 -22.12 10.76
C VAL A 485 -25.38 -22.02 12.10
N ARG A 486 -24.31 -21.21 12.17
CA ARG A 486 -23.68 -20.83 13.43
C ARG A 486 -24.27 -19.52 13.90
N LEU A 487 -24.80 -19.50 15.11
CA LEU A 487 -25.35 -18.32 15.78
C LEU A 487 -24.39 -17.87 16.87
N PHE A 488 -24.06 -16.59 16.85
CA PHE A 488 -23.30 -15.90 17.90
C PHE A 488 -24.30 -15.08 18.71
N ILE A 489 -24.68 -15.60 19.90
CA ILE A 489 -25.73 -15.01 20.73
C ILE A 489 -25.06 -14.36 21.93
N PRO A 490 -25.33 -13.07 22.26
CA PRO A 490 -24.89 -12.48 23.51
C PRO A 490 -25.29 -13.35 24.70
N GLU A 491 -24.36 -13.63 25.61
CA GLU A 491 -24.64 -14.54 26.75
C GLU A 491 -25.84 -14.06 27.62
N LYS A 492 -26.08 -12.74 27.66
CA LYS A 492 -27.24 -12.16 28.34
C LYS A 492 -28.59 -12.58 27.76
N ASP A 493 -28.63 -12.91 26.47
CA ASP A 493 -29.87 -13.29 25.73
C ASP A 493 -30.10 -14.82 25.77
N LEU A 494 -29.16 -15.57 26.31
CA LEU A 494 -29.34 -16.97 26.62
C LEU A 494 -30.13 -17.06 27.92
N GLY A 495 -31.47 -17.28 27.82
CA GLY A 495 -32.31 -17.54 28.98
C GLY A 495 -31.74 -18.66 29.87
N PRO A 496 -32.16 -18.80 31.15
CA PRO A 496 -31.58 -19.71 32.11
C PRO A 496 -31.65 -21.16 31.60
N SER A 497 -30.54 -21.62 31.06
CA SER A 497 -30.33 -23.03 30.68
C SER A 497 -30.08 -23.80 31.95
N GLY A 498 -30.98 -24.76 32.28
CA GLY A 498 -30.75 -25.71 33.35
C GLY A 498 -29.51 -26.55 33.06
N ALA A 499 -28.36 -26.12 33.49
CA ALA A 499 -27.10 -26.84 33.44
C ALA A 499 -26.63 -27.15 34.84
N GLY A 500 -26.29 -28.40 35.10
CA GLY A 500 -25.63 -28.86 36.31
C GLY A 500 -24.26 -28.21 36.53
N PRO A 501 -23.68 -28.33 37.72
CA PRO A 501 -22.53 -27.52 38.13
C PRO A 501 -21.28 -27.85 37.30
N ALA A 502 -20.78 -26.87 36.59
CA ALA A 502 -19.49 -26.91 35.90
C ALA A 502 -18.31 -26.95 36.90
N PRO A 503 -17.22 -27.69 36.59
CA PRO A 503 -16.05 -27.72 37.46
C PRO A 503 -15.40 -26.33 37.49
N LYS A 504 -15.10 -25.86 38.71
CA LYS A 504 -14.36 -24.64 38.99
C LYS A 504 -13.00 -24.66 38.31
N ARG A 505 -12.82 -23.90 37.24
CA ARG A 505 -11.49 -23.55 36.74
C ARG A 505 -10.85 -22.56 37.71
N THR A 506 -9.73 -22.94 38.26
CA THR A 506 -8.83 -22.05 39.00
C THR A 506 -8.37 -20.91 38.11
N ARG A 507 -8.72 -19.71 38.49
CA ARG A 507 -8.34 -18.45 37.83
C ARG A 507 -6.86 -18.21 38.13
N GLU A 508 -5.98 -18.50 37.18
CA GLU A 508 -4.61 -17.98 37.26
C GLU A 508 -4.67 -16.45 37.15
N LYS A 509 -4.14 -15.81 38.16
CA LYS A 509 -3.97 -14.37 38.20
C LYS A 509 -2.93 -13.98 37.14
N LYS A 510 -3.38 -13.51 35.95
CA LYS A 510 -2.50 -12.73 35.08
C LYS A 510 -2.16 -11.44 35.81
N THR A 511 -0.94 -11.34 36.27
CA THR A 511 -0.32 -10.10 36.71
C THR A 511 -0.26 -9.18 35.47
N ALA A 512 -0.87 -8.01 35.60
CA ALA A 512 -0.71 -6.92 34.65
C ALA A 512 0.78 -6.54 34.63
N GLY A 513 1.49 -6.94 33.60
CA GLY A 513 2.85 -6.47 33.33
C GLY A 513 2.74 -5.07 32.73
N GLY A 514 3.06 -4.08 33.55
CA GLY A 514 3.23 -2.72 33.10
C GLY A 514 4.40 -2.65 32.11
N HIS A 515 4.25 -1.82 31.09
CA HIS A 515 5.35 -1.36 30.26
C HIS A 515 6.34 -0.61 31.18
N GLY A 516 7.40 -1.28 31.52
CA GLY A 516 8.50 -0.77 32.35
C GLY A 516 9.82 -1.17 31.72
N GLY A 517 10.55 -0.17 31.29
CA GLY A 517 11.98 -0.04 31.19
C GLY A 517 12.81 -1.24 30.77
N ALA A 518 13.52 -1.06 29.63
CA ALA A 518 14.63 -1.88 29.21
C ALA A 518 15.57 -2.20 30.41
N GLY A 519 15.45 -3.39 30.97
CA GLY A 519 16.43 -4.00 31.83
C GLY A 519 17.52 -4.62 30.98
N ALA A 520 18.77 -4.48 31.39
CA ALA A 520 19.99 -4.90 30.73
C ALA A 520 20.11 -6.44 30.63
N THR A 521 19.29 -7.04 29.80
CA THR A 521 19.55 -8.35 29.20
C THR A 521 19.88 -8.10 27.75
N GLY A 522 20.99 -8.64 27.24
CA GLY A 522 21.40 -8.49 25.83
C GLY A 522 20.47 -9.23 24.85
N GLU A 523 19.27 -9.57 25.25
CA GLU A 523 18.26 -10.26 24.44
C GLU A 523 17.56 -9.28 23.51
N VAL A 524 17.62 -9.56 22.20
CA VAL A 524 16.92 -8.80 21.16
C VAL A 524 15.74 -9.60 20.69
N HIS A 525 14.55 -9.04 20.82
CA HIS A 525 13.29 -9.67 20.45
C HIS A 525 12.71 -9.04 19.19
N SER A 526 11.89 -9.80 18.45
CA SER A 526 11.17 -9.27 17.29
C SER A 526 10.15 -8.22 17.75
N PRO A 527 10.17 -7.01 17.17
CA PRO A 527 9.20 -5.98 17.53
C PRO A 527 7.78 -6.30 17.02
N MET A 528 7.64 -7.28 16.13
CA MET A 528 6.37 -7.63 15.46
C MET A 528 6.41 -9.06 14.94
N GLN A 529 5.23 -9.60 14.61
CA GLN A 529 5.10 -10.84 13.87
C GLN A 529 5.46 -10.60 12.39
N GLY A 530 6.18 -11.54 11.77
CA GLY A 530 6.55 -11.42 10.36
C GLY A 530 7.36 -12.62 9.87
N THR A 531 7.99 -12.47 8.70
CA THR A 531 8.92 -13.47 8.15
C THR A 531 10.32 -12.88 8.11
N VAL A 532 11.31 -13.59 8.61
CA VAL A 532 12.72 -13.18 8.55
C VAL A 532 13.20 -13.27 7.09
N LEU A 533 13.46 -12.15 6.45
CA LEU A 533 14.01 -12.13 5.09
C LEU A 533 15.49 -12.45 5.05
N SER A 534 16.24 -11.91 5.99
CA SER A 534 17.68 -12.13 6.08
C SER A 534 18.18 -11.96 7.51
N VAL A 535 19.23 -12.70 7.85
CA VAL A 535 20.00 -12.54 9.09
C VAL A 535 21.35 -11.94 8.71
N ALA A 536 21.66 -10.75 9.25
CA ALA A 536 22.84 -9.96 8.87
C ALA A 536 24.06 -10.25 9.77
N VAL A 537 23.89 -10.98 10.86
CA VAL A 537 24.96 -11.24 11.85
C VAL A 537 25.17 -12.73 12.10
N ALA A 538 26.37 -13.06 12.57
CA ALA A 538 26.73 -14.42 12.98
C ALA A 538 27.13 -14.45 14.46
N VAL A 539 27.03 -15.63 15.09
CA VAL A 539 27.51 -15.85 16.47
C VAL A 539 29.00 -15.56 16.54
N GLY A 540 29.42 -14.77 17.50
CA GLY A 540 30.79 -14.28 17.69
C GLY A 540 31.10 -12.95 16.99
N GLN A 541 30.18 -12.38 16.24
CA GLN A 541 30.35 -11.06 15.59
C GLN A 541 30.16 -9.94 16.61
N GLU A 542 31.05 -8.93 16.60
CA GLU A 542 30.88 -7.70 17.34
C GLU A 542 29.89 -6.78 16.63
N VAL A 543 28.95 -6.20 17.38
CA VAL A 543 27.94 -5.28 16.86
C VAL A 543 27.90 -3.99 17.65
N ALA A 544 27.67 -2.89 16.96
CA ALA A 544 27.45 -1.58 17.54
C ALA A 544 25.94 -1.34 17.80
N VAL A 545 25.61 -0.38 18.69
CA VAL A 545 24.23 0.04 18.88
C VAL A 545 23.67 0.58 17.57
N GLY A 546 22.50 0.09 17.14
CA GLY A 546 21.85 0.44 15.88
C GLY A 546 22.27 -0.42 14.69
N GLU A 547 23.22 -1.34 14.84
CA GLU A 547 23.59 -2.27 13.77
C GLU A 547 22.49 -3.30 13.51
N VAL A 548 22.22 -3.58 12.22
CA VAL A 548 21.14 -4.48 11.80
C VAL A 548 21.52 -5.92 12.10
N LEU A 549 20.67 -6.62 12.84
CA LEU A 549 20.83 -8.05 13.18
C LEU A 549 20.07 -8.94 12.18
N CYS A 550 18.86 -8.57 11.84
CA CYS A 550 18.07 -9.25 10.81
C CYS A 550 17.04 -8.28 10.20
N ILE A 551 16.46 -8.69 9.07
CA ILE A 551 15.35 -7.99 8.43
C ILE A 551 14.11 -8.88 8.55
N VAL A 552 13.04 -8.34 9.12
CA VAL A 552 11.75 -9.01 9.24
C VAL A 552 10.75 -8.32 8.30
N GLU A 553 10.16 -9.07 7.39
CA GLU A 553 9.04 -8.61 6.58
C GLU A 553 7.75 -8.76 7.39
N ALA A 554 7.07 -7.66 7.62
CA ALA A 554 5.75 -7.62 8.21
C ALA A 554 4.90 -6.60 7.45
N MET A 555 3.64 -6.93 7.16
CA MET A 555 2.70 -6.03 6.47
C MET A 555 3.24 -5.50 5.13
N LYS A 556 3.95 -6.34 4.36
CA LYS A 556 4.64 -6.01 3.09
C LYS A 556 5.74 -4.95 3.22
N MET A 557 6.25 -4.73 4.42
CA MET A 557 7.35 -3.82 4.68
C MET A 557 8.52 -4.57 5.30
N GLU A 558 9.73 -4.23 4.83
CA GLU A 558 10.98 -4.71 5.43
C GLU A 558 11.30 -3.88 6.68
N ASN A 559 11.40 -4.52 7.83
CA ASN A 559 11.70 -3.89 9.09
C ASN A 559 13.04 -4.41 9.62
N GLU A 560 13.95 -3.48 9.87
CA GLU A 560 15.26 -3.80 10.44
C GLU A 560 15.15 -4.02 11.95
N VAL A 561 15.55 -5.19 12.42
CA VAL A 561 15.76 -5.46 13.85
C VAL A 561 17.21 -5.15 14.16
N THR A 562 17.43 -4.15 15.00
CA THR A 562 18.77 -3.61 15.29
C THR A 562 19.23 -3.90 16.70
N ALA A 563 20.54 -3.95 16.92
CA ALA A 563 21.14 -4.08 18.23
C ALA A 563 20.82 -2.85 19.11
N HIS A 564 20.26 -3.06 20.29
CA HIS A 564 19.98 -1.99 21.25
C HIS A 564 21.16 -1.78 22.24
N THR A 565 22.14 -2.66 22.23
CA THR A 565 23.39 -2.57 22.99
C THR A 565 24.56 -3.01 22.11
N ALA A 566 25.75 -2.45 22.36
CA ALA A 566 26.98 -2.90 21.72
C ALA A 566 27.54 -4.14 22.45
N GLY A 567 28.11 -5.07 21.68
CA GLY A 567 28.72 -6.27 22.25
C GLY A 567 28.90 -7.39 21.23
N SER A 568 29.25 -8.59 21.69
CA SER A 568 29.41 -9.76 20.83
C SER A 568 28.11 -10.57 20.75
N VAL A 569 27.68 -10.96 19.54
CA VAL A 569 26.50 -11.82 19.35
C VAL A 569 26.80 -13.22 19.89
N THR A 570 26.12 -13.60 20.98
CA THR A 570 26.34 -14.90 21.64
C THR A 570 25.41 -16.00 21.13
N ALA A 571 24.23 -15.63 20.62
CA ALA A 571 23.29 -16.56 19.99
C ALA A 571 22.44 -15.84 18.93
N VAL A 572 22.06 -16.59 17.89
CA VAL A 572 21.06 -16.21 16.88
C VAL A 572 20.01 -17.32 16.84
N HIS A 573 18.74 -16.96 17.01
CA HIS A 573 17.63 -17.90 17.18
C HIS A 573 16.69 -17.99 15.97
N VAL A 574 17.01 -17.27 14.90
CA VAL A 574 16.16 -17.20 13.70
C VAL A 574 16.98 -17.46 12.44
N GLU A 575 16.29 -17.96 11.41
CA GLU A 575 16.86 -18.22 10.08
C GLU A 575 16.06 -17.49 9.00
N ALA A 576 16.68 -17.20 7.85
CA ALA A 576 15.99 -16.60 6.70
C ALA A 576 14.86 -17.53 6.21
N GLY A 577 13.69 -16.95 5.99
CA GLY A 577 12.46 -17.66 5.63
C GLY A 577 11.62 -18.15 6.83
N GLN A 578 12.11 -18.01 8.06
CA GLN A 578 11.37 -18.38 9.27
C GLN A 578 10.31 -17.34 9.61
N GLY A 579 9.10 -17.80 9.98
CA GLY A 579 8.08 -16.95 10.60
C GLY A 579 8.43 -16.68 12.07
N VAL A 580 8.31 -15.44 12.52
CA VAL A 580 8.53 -15.04 13.91
C VAL A 580 7.29 -14.32 14.45
N SER A 581 7.03 -14.52 15.75
CA SER A 581 5.96 -13.83 16.49
C SER A 581 6.48 -12.52 17.10
N ALA A 582 5.59 -11.60 17.46
CA ALA A 582 5.96 -10.45 18.27
C ALA A 582 6.53 -10.93 19.62
N ASP A 583 7.59 -10.27 20.11
CA ASP A 583 8.35 -10.63 21.32
C ASP A 583 9.13 -11.96 21.22
N GLU A 584 9.22 -12.59 20.06
CA GLU A 584 10.06 -13.77 19.88
C GLU A 584 11.55 -13.40 19.90
N LEU A 585 12.37 -14.21 20.58
CA LEU A 585 13.80 -13.97 20.73
C LEU A 585 14.53 -14.14 19.37
N ILE A 586 15.18 -13.08 18.89
CA ILE A 586 15.94 -13.04 17.63
C ILE A 586 17.41 -13.36 17.87
N ALA A 587 18.04 -12.63 18.79
CA ALA A 587 19.47 -12.77 19.07
C ALA A 587 19.79 -12.39 20.52
N VAL A 588 20.95 -12.83 20.98
CA VAL A 588 21.48 -12.42 22.30
C VAL A 588 22.84 -11.76 22.09
N ILE A 589 23.01 -10.56 22.66
CA ILE A 589 24.25 -9.78 22.62
C ILE A 589 24.89 -9.81 24.01
N GLY A 590 26.06 -10.40 24.12
CA GLY A 590 26.85 -10.38 25.34
C GLY A 590 27.57 -9.04 25.55
N ALA A 591 27.83 -8.65 26.80
CA ALA A 591 28.60 -7.42 27.07
C ALA A 591 29.98 -7.49 26.40
N ALA A 592 30.42 -6.41 25.76
CA ALA A 592 31.76 -6.30 25.24
C ALA A 592 32.81 -6.48 26.35
N GLY A 593 33.59 -7.54 26.28
CA GLY A 593 34.75 -7.74 27.17
C GLY A 593 34.49 -8.53 28.45
N ALA A 594 34.20 -9.83 28.34
CA ALA A 594 34.44 -10.81 29.39
C ALA A 594 35.17 -12.02 28.79
N ASP A 595 36.33 -11.75 28.20
CA ASP A 595 37.30 -12.81 27.91
C ASP A 595 38.65 -12.46 28.59
N GLY A 596 39.10 -13.33 29.46
CA GLY A 596 40.48 -13.38 29.88
C GLY A 596 40.76 -13.35 31.37
N GLY A 597 40.55 -14.43 32.05
CA GLY A 597 41.15 -14.71 33.35
C GLY A 597 41.30 -16.21 33.50
#